data_24dd45a50ff6e2cef424bb8767a65757
#
_entry.id   24dd45a50ff6e2cef424bb8767a65757
#
_cell.length_a   1.000
_cell.length_b   1.000
_cell.length_c   1.000
_cell.angle_alpha   90.00
_cell.angle_beta   90.00
_cell.angle_gamma   90.00
#
_symmetry.space_group_name_H-M   'P 1'
#
loop_
_entity.id
_entity.type
_entity.pdbx_description
1 polymer ?
#
loop_
_entity_poly.entity_id
_entity_poly.type
_entity_poly.pdbx_seq_one_letter_code
_entity_poly.pdbx_strand_id
1 'polypeptide(L)'
;DLDDLKELDLNNFYNYEIKELNHSTEKWIKYYLTNKEIKLIRQLRECEKIPFTTELFEINVGLVSGENAFFLLNRNTVDEYQLANSTRMVIGRTEQLKGVILSERDFKTLIENGKKVYMFMPKNLPFSELSKAEQEYINYGVEQGYNKGYKCRIRKNWYCVPQSWEPDAFILRQVNRYPRIILNHVNAVSTDTIHKVRFLDGVNPEFVAAAFLNSFTLALAEITGRSY
;
A
#
# COMPACT_ATOMS: atom_id res chain seq x y z
N ASP A 1 -26.02 16.76 -14.65
CA ASP A 1 -27.33 16.45 -15.22
C ASP A 1 -27.53 17.29 -16.50
N LEU A 2 -28.29 16.80 -17.49
CA LEU A 2 -28.57 17.53 -18.71
C LEU A 2 -29.44 18.78 -18.47
N ASP A 3 -30.18 18.80 -17.37
CA ASP A 3 -31.00 19.94 -16.97
C ASP A 3 -30.15 21.09 -16.41
N ASP A 4 -29.01 20.78 -15.77
CA ASP A 4 -28.03 21.77 -15.29
C ASP A 4 -27.38 22.53 -16.47
N LEU A 5 -27.30 21.90 -17.66
CA LEU A 5 -26.79 22.55 -18.87
C LEU A 5 -27.76 23.55 -19.48
N LYS A 6 -29.05 23.48 -19.18
CA LYS A 6 -30.06 24.43 -19.68
C LYS A 6 -30.03 25.75 -18.93
N GLU A 7 -29.50 25.79 -17.73
CA GLU A 7 -29.34 26.99 -16.91
C GLU A 7 -27.99 27.70 -17.10
N LEU A 8 -27.09 27.14 -17.94
CA LEU A 8 -25.85 27.81 -18.33
C LEU A 8 -26.17 29.11 -19.07
N ASP A 9 -26.08 30.22 -18.37
CA ASP A 9 -26.20 31.54 -18.99
C ASP A 9 -24.98 31.82 -19.86
N LEU A 10 -25.12 31.50 -21.12
CA LEU A 10 -24.08 31.74 -22.14
C LEU A 10 -23.69 33.21 -22.26
N ASN A 11 -24.48 34.15 -21.73
CA ASN A 11 -24.17 35.58 -21.70
C ASN A 11 -23.14 35.93 -20.61
N ASN A 12 -22.92 35.05 -19.64
CA ASN A 12 -21.96 35.21 -18.54
C ASN A 12 -20.59 34.58 -18.80
N PHE A 13 -20.30 34.15 -20.03
CA PHE A 13 -19.00 33.55 -20.41
C PHE A 13 -17.80 34.45 -20.07
N TYR A 14 -17.97 35.75 -20.03
CA TYR A 14 -16.93 36.74 -19.69
C TYR A 14 -16.50 36.70 -18.22
N ASN A 15 -17.26 36.05 -17.36
CA ASN A 15 -16.93 35.90 -15.93
C ASN A 15 -16.15 34.62 -15.60
N TYR A 16 -15.93 33.75 -16.57
CA TYR A 16 -15.20 32.50 -16.36
C TYR A 16 -13.70 32.70 -16.62
N GLU A 17 -12.89 32.15 -15.74
CA GLU A 17 -11.45 32.18 -15.82
C GLU A 17 -10.96 31.22 -16.92
N ILE A 18 -10.35 31.74 -17.97
CA ILE A 18 -9.76 30.93 -19.05
C ILE A 18 -8.50 30.25 -18.49
N LYS A 19 -8.38 28.94 -18.67
CA LYS A 19 -7.28 28.13 -18.15
C LYS A 19 -6.47 27.52 -19.29
N GLU A 20 -5.15 27.62 -19.17
CA GLU A 20 -4.22 26.93 -20.05
C GLU A 20 -4.18 25.43 -19.68
N LEU A 21 -4.58 24.56 -20.60
CA LEU A 21 -4.66 23.13 -20.38
C LEU A 21 -3.38 22.42 -20.83
N ASN A 22 -2.87 21.53 -19.98
CA ASN A 22 -1.78 20.61 -20.32
C ASN A 22 -2.25 19.16 -20.15
N HIS A 23 -2.91 18.63 -21.17
CA HIS A 23 -3.52 17.29 -21.16
C HIS A 23 -2.50 16.14 -21.07
N SER A 24 -1.24 16.38 -21.44
CA SER A 24 -0.22 15.33 -21.45
C SER A 24 0.30 15.00 -20.05
N THR A 25 0.28 15.96 -19.12
CA THR A 25 0.91 15.83 -17.81
C THR A 25 -0.02 16.10 -16.63
N GLU A 26 -1.18 16.70 -16.87
CA GLU A 26 -2.08 17.15 -15.82
C GLU A 26 -3.45 16.48 -15.89
N LYS A 27 -4.02 16.14 -14.71
CA LYS A 27 -5.37 15.60 -14.60
C LYS A 27 -6.40 16.73 -14.65
N TRP A 28 -7.58 16.44 -15.20
CA TRP A 28 -8.69 17.39 -15.34
C TRP A 28 -9.11 18.04 -14.01
N ILE A 29 -9.07 17.31 -12.91
CA ILE A 29 -9.46 17.79 -11.59
C ILE A 29 -8.64 19.02 -11.14
N LYS A 30 -7.42 19.16 -11.64
CA LYS A 30 -6.57 20.34 -11.38
C LYS A 30 -7.21 21.64 -11.88
N TYR A 31 -8.03 21.58 -12.92
CA TYR A 31 -8.62 22.76 -13.53
C TYR A 31 -9.86 23.31 -12.80
N TYR A 32 -10.27 22.67 -11.69
CA TYR A 32 -11.20 23.28 -10.72
C TYR A 32 -10.52 24.37 -9.87
N LEU A 33 -9.17 24.37 -9.81
CA LEU A 33 -8.41 25.38 -9.11
C LEU A 33 -8.35 26.69 -9.90
N THR A 34 -8.14 27.82 -9.22
CA THR A 34 -7.87 29.12 -9.85
C THR A 34 -6.55 29.13 -10.62
N ASN A 35 -6.38 30.05 -11.57
CA ASN A 35 -5.12 30.21 -12.30
C ASN A 35 -3.93 30.48 -11.38
N LYS A 36 -4.15 31.20 -10.27
CA LYS A 36 -3.11 31.47 -9.25
C LYS A 36 -2.64 30.17 -8.56
N GLU A 37 -3.59 29.32 -8.17
CA GLU A 37 -3.29 28.03 -7.53
C GLU A 37 -2.61 27.07 -8.50
N ILE A 38 -3.09 27.00 -9.75
CA ILE A 38 -2.45 26.18 -10.79
C ILE A 38 -0.99 26.63 -11.02
N LYS A 39 -0.78 27.95 -11.13
CA LYS A 39 0.56 28.51 -11.29
C LYS A 39 1.46 28.19 -10.08
N LEU A 40 0.95 28.32 -8.86
CA LEU A 40 1.68 27.97 -7.65
C LEU A 40 2.09 26.50 -7.65
N ILE A 41 1.17 25.57 -7.97
CA ILE A 41 1.48 24.13 -8.03
C ILE A 41 2.55 23.83 -9.08
N ARG A 42 2.50 24.48 -10.25
CA ARG A 42 3.52 24.33 -11.30
C ARG A 42 4.88 24.81 -10.80
N GLN A 43 4.95 25.99 -10.18
CA GLN A 43 6.18 26.54 -9.60
C GLN A 43 6.76 25.64 -8.50
N LEU A 44 5.92 25.08 -7.62
CA LEU A 44 6.38 24.18 -6.57
C LEU A 44 6.94 22.86 -7.14
N ARG A 45 6.39 22.37 -8.23
CA ARG A 45 6.91 21.17 -8.92
C ARG A 45 8.26 21.41 -9.62
N GLU A 46 8.54 22.63 -10.03
CA GLU A 46 9.80 23.03 -10.68
C GLU A 46 10.85 23.51 -9.65
N CYS A 47 10.50 23.56 -8.37
CA CYS A 47 11.37 24.05 -7.32
C CYS A 47 12.42 22.99 -6.93
N GLU A 48 13.68 23.21 -7.25
CA GLU A 48 14.80 22.31 -6.94
C GLU A 48 14.98 22.03 -5.43
N LYS A 49 14.41 22.87 -4.55
CA LYS A 49 14.45 22.66 -3.10
C LYS A 49 13.43 21.67 -2.58
N ILE A 50 12.49 21.25 -3.42
CA ILE A 50 11.44 20.27 -3.09
C ILE A 50 11.74 18.98 -3.85
N PRO A 51 12.36 17.98 -3.21
CA PRO A 51 12.69 16.72 -3.87
C PRO A 51 11.44 15.95 -4.28
N PHE A 52 11.51 15.26 -5.40
CA PHE A 52 10.51 14.26 -5.75
C PHE A 52 10.63 13.04 -4.83
N THR A 53 9.52 12.35 -4.62
CA THR A 53 9.51 11.11 -3.80
C THR A 53 10.44 10.04 -4.36
N THR A 54 10.67 10.01 -5.66
CA THR A 54 11.62 9.10 -6.34
C THR A 54 13.08 9.38 -6.01
N GLU A 55 13.40 10.55 -5.47
CA GLU A 55 14.73 10.92 -4.99
C GLU A 55 14.94 10.59 -3.51
N LEU A 56 13.89 10.17 -2.82
CA LEU A 56 13.90 9.87 -1.40
C LEU A 56 13.71 8.38 -1.11
N PHE A 57 12.88 7.70 -1.91
CA PHE A 57 12.56 6.28 -1.68
C PHE A 57 12.03 5.57 -2.92
N GLU A 58 12.20 4.26 -2.92
CA GLU A 58 11.52 3.36 -3.85
C GLU A 58 10.18 2.93 -3.28
N ILE A 59 9.17 2.83 -4.15
CA ILE A 59 7.84 2.33 -3.80
C ILE A 59 7.48 1.15 -4.70
N ASN A 60 6.91 0.10 -4.09
CA ASN A 60 6.45 -1.07 -4.83
C ASN A 60 5.21 -1.68 -4.19
N VAL A 61 4.52 -2.54 -4.92
CA VAL A 61 3.36 -3.28 -4.43
C VAL A 61 3.82 -4.32 -3.41
N GLY A 62 3.06 -4.54 -2.36
CA GLY A 62 3.29 -5.61 -1.40
C GLY A 62 3.13 -7.01 -2.01
N LEU A 63 3.28 -8.03 -1.20
CA LEU A 63 3.24 -9.43 -1.62
C LEU A 63 1.85 -9.84 -2.12
N VAL A 64 1.81 -10.46 -3.28
CA VAL A 64 0.58 -11.05 -3.82
C VAL A 64 0.51 -12.52 -3.40
N SER A 65 -0.29 -12.82 -2.38
CA SER A 65 -0.45 -14.19 -1.88
C SER A 65 -1.16 -15.12 -2.89
N GLY A 66 -2.16 -14.59 -3.56
CA GLY A 66 -3.04 -15.35 -4.46
C GLY A 66 -4.22 -15.99 -3.76
N GLU A 67 -4.13 -16.29 -2.46
CA GLU A 67 -5.21 -16.81 -1.61
C GLU A 67 -5.00 -16.37 -0.16
N ASN A 68 -5.56 -15.24 0.19
CA ASN A 68 -5.40 -14.68 1.53
C ASN A 68 -6.02 -15.55 2.64
N ALA A 69 -7.02 -16.37 2.33
CA ALA A 69 -7.64 -17.26 3.32
C ALA A 69 -6.65 -18.31 3.82
N PHE A 70 -5.78 -18.80 2.94
CA PHE A 70 -4.73 -19.77 3.24
C PHE A 70 -3.45 -19.11 3.77
N PHE A 71 -2.97 -18.05 3.12
CA PHE A 71 -1.65 -17.49 3.44
C PHE A 71 -1.62 -16.57 4.65
N LEU A 72 -2.75 -15.92 5.01
CA LEU A 72 -2.80 -15.01 6.16
C LEU A 72 -3.35 -15.72 7.38
N LEU A 73 -2.54 -15.82 8.43
CA LEU A 73 -2.80 -16.56 9.65
C LEU A 73 -2.93 -15.62 10.85
N ASN A 74 -3.75 -16.01 11.81
CA ASN A 74 -3.71 -15.48 13.15
C ASN A 74 -2.77 -16.33 14.02
N ARG A 75 -2.52 -15.88 15.25
CA ARG A 75 -1.64 -16.57 16.18
C ARG A 75 -2.09 -18.00 16.49
N ASN A 76 -3.39 -18.22 16.68
CA ASN A 76 -3.93 -19.53 17.01
C ASN A 76 -3.63 -20.57 15.92
N THR A 77 -3.82 -20.21 14.66
CA THR A 77 -3.50 -21.11 13.52
C THR A 77 -1.99 -21.40 13.44
N VAL A 78 -1.14 -20.39 13.69
CA VAL A 78 0.32 -20.58 13.72
C VAL A 78 0.71 -21.59 14.80
N ASP A 79 0.12 -21.48 15.98
CA ASP A 79 0.41 -22.37 17.12
C ASP A 79 -0.18 -23.77 16.92
N GLU A 80 -1.41 -23.87 16.41
CA GLU A 80 -2.11 -25.13 16.11
C GLU A 80 -1.31 -26.03 15.15
N TYR A 81 -0.82 -25.44 14.05
CA TYR A 81 -0.03 -26.15 13.05
C TYR A 81 1.48 -26.05 13.27
N GLN A 82 1.96 -25.46 14.36
CA GLN A 82 3.39 -25.29 14.69
C GLN A 82 4.21 -24.60 13.57
N LEU A 83 3.65 -23.56 12.97
CA LEU A 83 4.21 -22.87 11.79
C LEU A 83 5.10 -21.66 12.11
N ALA A 84 5.54 -21.49 13.37
CA ALA A 84 6.31 -20.30 13.79
C ALA A 84 7.55 -20.05 12.91
N ASN A 85 8.27 -21.10 12.51
CA ASN A 85 9.48 -21.01 11.69
C ASN A 85 9.19 -20.80 10.19
N SER A 86 7.94 -20.93 9.77
CA SER A 86 7.50 -20.85 8.37
C SER A 86 6.55 -19.68 8.14
N THR A 87 6.54 -18.72 9.06
CA THR A 87 5.72 -17.52 8.96
C THR A 87 6.54 -16.25 9.10
N ARG A 88 6.04 -15.17 8.52
CA ARG A 88 6.56 -13.81 8.69
C ARG A 88 5.44 -12.89 9.15
N MET A 89 5.81 -11.86 9.93
CA MET A 89 4.88 -10.79 10.28
C MET A 89 4.41 -10.08 9.04
N VAL A 90 3.08 -9.82 8.93
CA VAL A 90 2.47 -9.21 7.76
C VAL A 90 1.40 -8.21 8.15
N ILE A 91 1.31 -7.14 7.38
CA ILE A 91 0.19 -6.22 7.38
C ILE A 91 -0.64 -6.48 6.12
N GLY A 92 -1.87 -6.96 6.32
CA GLY A 92 -2.78 -7.36 5.25
C GLY A 92 -3.85 -6.33 4.94
N ARG A 93 -4.11 -5.38 5.83
CA ARG A 93 -5.19 -4.40 5.70
C ARG A 93 -4.80 -3.03 6.23
N THR A 94 -5.28 -1.98 5.60
CA THR A 94 -5.01 -0.58 5.97
C THR A 94 -5.48 -0.23 7.38
N GLU A 95 -6.55 -0.86 7.87
CA GLU A 95 -7.09 -0.66 9.22
C GLU A 95 -6.14 -1.11 10.35
N GLN A 96 -5.13 -1.93 10.02
CA GLN A 96 -4.10 -2.38 10.96
C GLN A 96 -3.02 -1.30 11.19
N LEU A 97 -2.94 -0.30 10.33
CA LEU A 97 -1.98 0.79 10.37
C LEU A 97 -2.67 2.07 10.85
N LYS A 98 -2.57 2.40 12.12
CA LYS A 98 -3.29 3.55 12.71
C LYS A 98 -2.46 4.84 12.76
N GLY A 99 -1.17 4.73 13.06
CA GLY A 99 -0.24 5.85 13.24
C GLY A 99 0.67 6.11 12.04
N VAL A 100 1.80 6.74 12.32
CA VAL A 100 2.93 6.96 11.40
C VAL A 100 4.10 6.02 11.71
N ILE A 101 3.98 5.20 12.73
CA ILE A 101 4.91 4.14 13.11
C ILE A 101 4.10 2.88 13.39
N LEU A 102 4.55 1.75 12.87
CA LEU A 102 4.09 0.42 13.26
C LEU A 102 5.10 -0.10 14.30
N SER A 103 4.76 0.00 15.58
CA SER A 103 5.59 -0.43 16.69
C SER A 103 5.29 -1.88 17.10
N GLU A 104 6.19 -2.47 17.90
CA GLU A 104 5.96 -3.79 18.51
C GLU A 104 4.69 -3.82 19.36
N ARG A 105 4.38 -2.72 20.06
CA ARG A 105 3.16 -2.59 20.87
C ARG A 105 1.90 -2.65 19.98
N ASP A 106 1.92 -1.96 18.83
CA ASP A 106 0.80 -1.98 17.90
C ASP A 106 0.61 -3.39 17.34
N PHE A 107 1.71 -4.05 16.97
CA PHE A 107 1.67 -5.40 16.44
C PHE A 107 1.17 -6.41 17.48
N LYS A 108 1.62 -6.31 18.73
CA LYS A 108 1.12 -7.10 19.84
C LYS A 108 -0.39 -6.95 20.03
N THR A 109 -0.88 -5.70 19.98
CA THR A 109 -2.32 -5.42 20.06
C THR A 109 -3.11 -6.07 18.91
N LEU A 110 -2.55 -6.12 17.71
CA LEU A 110 -3.18 -6.83 16.58
C LEU A 110 -3.27 -8.34 16.85
N ILE A 111 -2.22 -8.94 17.41
CA ILE A 111 -2.22 -10.37 17.80
C ILE A 111 -3.28 -10.65 18.85
N GLU A 112 -3.32 -9.86 19.92
CA GLU A 112 -4.28 -9.98 21.03
C GLU A 112 -5.74 -9.87 20.55
N ASN A 113 -5.98 -9.05 19.53
CA ASN A 113 -7.27 -8.91 18.87
C ASN A 113 -7.56 -10.01 17.81
N GLY A 114 -6.78 -11.08 17.75
CA GLY A 114 -6.97 -12.21 16.86
C GLY A 114 -6.82 -11.87 15.36
N LYS A 115 -6.16 -10.77 15.03
CA LYS A 115 -5.97 -10.37 13.63
C LYS A 115 -5.02 -11.33 12.90
N LYS A 116 -5.25 -11.51 11.59
CA LYS A 116 -4.36 -12.27 10.72
C LYS A 116 -3.15 -11.39 10.38
N VAL A 117 -2.06 -11.58 11.12
CA VAL A 117 -0.82 -10.78 11.03
C VAL A 117 0.43 -11.64 10.79
N TYR A 118 0.24 -12.90 10.44
CA TYR A 118 1.29 -13.80 10.03
C TYR A 118 1.02 -14.26 8.60
N MET A 119 2.05 -14.29 7.78
CA MET A 119 1.98 -14.84 6.43
C MET A 119 2.74 -16.16 6.39
N PHE A 120 2.07 -17.23 5.97
CA PHE A 120 2.71 -18.49 5.72
C PHE A 120 3.67 -18.37 4.54
N MET A 121 4.95 -18.55 4.79
CA MET A 121 6.04 -18.38 3.82
C MET A 121 7.09 -19.48 4.02
N PRO A 122 6.76 -20.74 3.72
CA PRO A 122 7.71 -21.84 3.79
C PRO A 122 8.86 -21.61 2.80
N LYS A 123 9.95 -22.30 2.99
CA LYS A 123 11.05 -22.31 2.02
C LYS A 123 10.56 -22.85 0.68
N ASN A 124 11.09 -22.33 -0.42
CA ASN A 124 10.74 -22.79 -1.77
C ASN A 124 11.42 -24.11 -2.10
N LEU A 125 11.02 -25.15 -1.39
CA LEU A 125 11.50 -26.53 -1.52
C LEU A 125 10.38 -27.43 -2.07
N PRO A 126 10.71 -28.60 -2.65
CA PRO A 126 9.74 -29.64 -2.94
C PRO A 126 8.97 -30.04 -1.68
N PHE A 127 7.70 -30.42 -1.83
CA PHE A 127 6.82 -30.78 -0.71
C PHE A 127 7.47 -31.82 0.23
N SER A 128 8.14 -32.83 -0.31
CA SER A 128 8.80 -33.90 0.46
C SER A 128 9.95 -33.44 1.35
N GLU A 129 10.52 -32.26 1.08
CA GLU A 129 11.65 -31.69 1.83
C GLU A 129 11.20 -30.69 2.92
N LEU A 130 9.91 -30.36 2.97
CA LEU A 130 9.32 -29.51 3.98
C LEU A 130 9.16 -30.25 5.31
N SER A 131 9.08 -29.49 6.40
CA SER A 131 8.77 -30.05 7.72
C SER A 131 7.39 -30.72 7.74
N LYS A 132 7.17 -31.65 8.68
CA LYS A 132 5.85 -32.31 8.83
C LYS A 132 4.73 -31.30 9.08
N ALA A 133 4.99 -30.28 9.89
CA ALA A 133 4.04 -29.19 10.18
C ALA A 133 3.64 -28.44 8.90
N GLU A 134 4.61 -28.08 8.06
CA GLU A 134 4.34 -27.41 6.78
C GLU A 134 3.55 -28.32 5.83
N GLN A 135 3.93 -29.60 5.74
CA GLN A 135 3.22 -30.59 4.90
C GLN A 135 1.76 -30.77 5.34
N GLU A 136 1.50 -30.85 6.64
CA GLU A 136 0.15 -30.98 7.21
C GLU A 136 -0.70 -29.76 6.86
N TYR A 137 -0.17 -28.55 7.05
CA TYR A 137 -0.89 -27.31 6.72
C TYR A 137 -1.12 -27.18 5.20
N ILE A 138 -0.17 -27.58 4.37
CA ILE A 138 -0.31 -27.57 2.91
C ILE A 138 -1.38 -28.59 2.47
N ASN A 139 -1.43 -29.78 3.08
CA ASN A 139 -2.46 -30.78 2.80
C ASN A 139 -3.86 -30.25 3.17
N TYR A 140 -4.00 -29.63 4.34
CA TYR A 140 -5.22 -28.91 4.68
C TYR A 140 -5.60 -27.90 3.58
N GLY A 141 -4.65 -27.14 3.08
CA GLY A 141 -4.87 -26.19 1.99
C GLY A 141 -5.36 -26.84 0.68
N VAL A 142 -4.85 -28.03 0.36
CA VAL A 142 -5.30 -28.83 -0.80
C VAL A 142 -6.73 -29.34 -0.61
N GLU A 143 -7.05 -29.86 0.58
CA GLU A 143 -8.40 -30.33 0.94
C GLU A 143 -9.44 -29.21 0.84
N GLN A 144 -9.08 -28.00 1.29
CA GLN A 144 -9.93 -26.82 1.18
C GLN A 144 -9.98 -26.23 -0.25
N GLY A 145 -9.14 -26.72 -1.17
CA GLY A 145 -9.10 -26.29 -2.56
C GLY A 145 -8.39 -24.97 -2.81
N TYR A 146 -7.62 -24.44 -1.85
CA TYR A 146 -6.90 -23.16 -1.97
C TYR A 146 -5.82 -23.17 -3.07
N ASN A 147 -5.30 -24.33 -3.42
CA ASN A 147 -4.36 -24.55 -4.51
C ASN A 147 -4.94 -24.30 -5.90
N LYS A 148 -6.28 -24.27 -6.04
CA LYS A 148 -6.99 -24.18 -7.34
C LYS A 148 -7.05 -22.74 -7.87
N GLY A 149 -6.81 -21.72 -7.04
CA GLY A 149 -6.79 -20.32 -7.43
C GLY A 149 -5.76 -20.05 -8.53
N TYR A 150 -6.09 -19.18 -9.47
CA TYR A 150 -5.23 -18.90 -10.64
C TYR A 150 -3.77 -18.61 -10.25
N LYS A 151 -3.54 -17.70 -9.30
CA LYS A 151 -2.19 -17.31 -8.87
C LYS A 151 -1.44 -18.42 -8.13
N CYS A 152 -2.13 -19.31 -7.45
CA CYS A 152 -1.53 -20.50 -6.84
C CYS A 152 -1.14 -21.51 -7.91
N ARG A 153 -2.07 -21.81 -8.82
CA ARG A 153 -1.91 -22.82 -9.86
C ARG A 153 -0.75 -22.57 -10.84
N ILE A 154 -0.43 -21.31 -11.13
CA ILE A 154 0.68 -20.96 -12.04
C ILE A 154 2.07 -21.03 -11.40
N ARG A 155 2.15 -21.20 -10.06
CA ARG A 155 3.42 -21.31 -9.35
C ARG A 155 3.95 -22.75 -9.43
N LYS A 156 5.26 -22.89 -9.47
CA LYS A 156 5.93 -24.20 -9.41
C LYS A 156 5.51 -24.96 -8.13
N ASN A 157 5.60 -24.28 -6.99
CA ASN A 157 5.09 -24.75 -5.70
C ASN A 157 3.97 -23.78 -5.30
N TRP A 158 2.72 -24.23 -5.37
CA TRP A 158 1.55 -23.37 -5.18
C TRP A 158 1.51 -22.68 -3.82
N TYR A 159 2.10 -23.32 -2.80
CA TYR A 159 2.20 -22.85 -1.42
C TYR A 159 3.32 -21.81 -1.19
N CYS A 160 4.13 -21.50 -2.20
CA CYS A 160 5.19 -20.51 -2.08
C CYS A 160 4.75 -19.14 -2.60
N VAL A 161 4.83 -18.13 -1.73
CA VAL A 161 4.68 -16.73 -2.14
C VAL A 161 6.01 -16.22 -2.65
N PRO A 162 6.08 -15.52 -3.80
CA PRO A 162 7.31 -14.93 -4.30
C PRO A 162 7.96 -14.03 -3.23
N GLN A 163 9.23 -14.24 -2.96
CA GLN A 163 9.96 -13.41 -2.00
C GLN A 163 10.12 -11.98 -2.51
N SER A 164 10.20 -11.06 -1.59
CA SER A 164 10.37 -9.64 -1.86
C SER A 164 11.27 -9.02 -0.77
N TRP A 165 11.81 -7.83 -1.06
CA TRP A 165 12.61 -7.10 -0.09
C TRP A 165 11.77 -6.62 1.11
N GLU A 166 12.42 -6.47 2.25
CA GLU A 166 11.80 -6.00 3.50
C GLU A 166 11.55 -4.48 3.42
N PRO A 167 10.33 -4.02 3.71
CA PRO A 167 10.02 -2.60 3.68
C PRO A 167 10.54 -1.87 4.92
N ASP A 168 11.14 -0.70 4.72
CA ASP A 168 11.46 0.24 5.80
C ASP A 168 10.19 0.97 6.27
N ALA A 169 9.22 1.14 5.37
CA ALA A 169 7.96 1.80 5.65
C ALA A 169 6.84 1.34 4.69
N PHE A 170 5.64 1.82 4.97
CA PHE A 170 4.44 1.56 4.18
C PHE A 170 3.79 2.87 3.71
N ILE A 171 3.17 2.84 2.52
CA ILE A 171 2.24 3.85 2.03
C ILE A 171 0.90 3.18 1.70
N LEU A 172 -0.20 3.78 2.15
CA LEU A 172 -1.52 3.28 1.88
C LEU A 172 -1.92 3.54 0.42
N ARG A 173 -2.36 2.50 -0.27
CA ARG A 173 -2.87 2.61 -1.63
C ARG A 173 -4.15 3.44 -1.72
N GLN A 174 -5.00 3.32 -0.69
CA GLN A 174 -6.21 4.10 -0.54
C GLN A 174 -6.08 4.99 0.68
N VAL A 175 -6.30 6.29 0.48
CA VAL A 175 -6.18 7.32 1.51
C VAL A 175 -7.59 7.76 1.90
N ASN A 176 -7.93 7.64 3.19
CA ASN A 176 -9.21 8.09 3.70
C ASN A 176 -9.17 9.57 4.12
N ARG A 177 -8.21 9.94 4.97
CA ARG A 177 -8.09 11.32 5.51
C ARG A 177 -6.91 12.08 4.93
N TYR A 178 -5.73 11.49 5.01
CA TYR A 178 -4.49 12.10 4.55
C TYR A 178 -3.47 11.02 4.17
N PRO A 179 -2.63 11.27 3.16
CA PRO A 179 -1.53 10.39 2.81
C PRO A 179 -0.48 10.42 3.93
N ARG A 180 0.13 9.28 4.22
CA ARG A 180 1.20 9.18 5.20
C ARG A 180 2.17 8.05 4.87
N ILE A 181 3.41 8.23 5.26
CA ILE A 181 4.42 7.19 5.33
C ILE A 181 4.38 6.61 6.74
N ILE A 182 4.37 5.29 6.87
CA ILE A 182 4.26 4.58 8.13
C ILE A 182 5.51 3.75 8.32
N LEU A 183 6.38 4.16 9.25
CA LEU A 183 7.64 3.48 9.53
C LEU A 183 7.42 2.08 10.09
N ASN A 184 8.20 1.11 9.65
CA ASN A 184 8.07 -0.31 9.95
C ASN A 184 9.10 -0.76 10.99
N HIS A 185 8.80 -0.61 12.26
CA HIS A 185 9.72 -0.99 13.34
C HIS A 185 9.60 -2.47 13.79
N VAL A 186 8.81 -3.27 13.06
CA VAL A 186 8.61 -4.70 13.39
C VAL A 186 9.05 -5.64 12.26
N ASN A 187 9.67 -5.11 11.20
CA ASN A 187 10.10 -5.89 10.03
C ASN A 187 8.97 -6.72 9.39
N ALA A 188 7.75 -6.19 9.44
CA ALA A 188 6.60 -6.83 8.80
C ALA A 188 6.67 -6.65 7.27
N VAL A 189 6.20 -7.63 6.53
CA VAL A 189 5.90 -7.49 5.09
C VAL A 189 4.47 -6.97 4.91
N SER A 190 4.08 -6.62 3.68
CA SER A 190 2.71 -6.21 3.37
C SER A 190 2.12 -7.01 2.22
N THR A 191 0.79 -7.12 2.21
CA THR A 191 0.06 -7.61 1.05
C THR A 191 -0.06 -6.53 -0.02
N ASP A 192 -0.55 -6.89 -1.21
CA ASP A 192 -0.72 -6.02 -2.38
C ASP A 192 -1.68 -4.83 -2.18
N THR A 193 -2.44 -4.82 -1.10
CA THR A 193 -3.29 -3.68 -0.70
C THR A 193 -2.51 -2.51 -0.10
N ILE A 194 -1.26 -2.74 0.30
CA ILE A 194 -0.39 -1.76 0.96
C ILE A 194 0.94 -1.72 0.20
N HIS A 195 1.33 -0.53 -0.22
CA HIS A 195 2.60 -0.34 -0.89
C HIS A 195 3.74 -0.34 0.14
N LYS A 196 4.84 -0.98 -0.23
CA LYS A 196 6.07 -1.03 0.56
C LYS A 196 7.04 0.03 0.07
N VAL A 197 7.78 0.60 1.00
CA VAL A 197 8.75 1.68 0.78
C VAL A 197 10.12 1.22 1.25
N ARG A 198 11.16 1.55 0.48
CA ARG A 198 12.56 1.46 0.85
C ARG A 198 13.18 2.83 0.65
N PHE A 199 13.78 3.39 1.69
CA PHE A 199 14.48 4.67 1.58
C PHE A 199 15.80 4.50 0.84
N LEU A 200 16.21 5.54 0.11
CA LEU A 200 17.50 5.58 -0.55
C LEU A 200 18.61 5.85 0.46
N ASP A 201 19.84 5.47 0.11
CA ASP A 201 21.01 5.67 0.96
C ASP A 201 21.19 7.15 1.34
N GLY A 202 21.45 7.40 2.61
CA GLY A 202 21.62 8.76 3.16
C GLY A 202 20.32 9.51 3.46
N VAL A 203 19.15 8.97 3.15
CA VAL A 203 17.86 9.55 3.50
C VAL A 203 17.48 9.17 4.93
N ASN A 204 17.08 10.16 5.74
CA ASN A 204 16.55 9.92 7.09
C ASN A 204 15.05 9.58 7.02
N PRO A 205 14.64 8.35 7.40
CA PRO A 205 13.25 7.90 7.30
C PRO A 205 12.27 8.70 8.15
N GLU A 206 12.65 9.04 9.38
CA GLU A 206 11.81 9.77 10.34
C GLU A 206 11.55 11.19 9.85
N PHE A 207 12.59 11.85 9.32
CA PHE A 207 12.46 13.18 8.74
C PHE A 207 11.53 13.17 7.54
N VAL A 208 11.69 12.22 6.64
CA VAL A 208 10.83 12.10 5.45
C VAL A 208 9.39 11.79 5.85
N ALA A 209 9.16 10.87 6.80
CA ALA A 209 7.81 10.54 7.26
C ALA A 209 7.13 11.75 7.90
N ALA A 210 7.86 12.55 8.70
CA ALA A 210 7.34 13.77 9.30
C ALA A 210 7.08 14.87 8.25
N ALA A 211 8.04 15.10 7.36
CA ALA A 211 7.93 16.11 6.30
C ALA A 211 6.82 15.80 5.28
N PHE A 212 6.49 14.51 5.09
CA PHE A 212 5.41 14.10 4.20
C PHE A 212 4.02 14.53 4.68
N LEU A 213 3.85 14.76 5.99
CA LEU A 213 2.60 15.21 6.62
C LEU A 213 2.49 16.75 6.57
N ASN A 214 2.30 17.31 5.39
CA ASN A 214 2.13 18.74 5.19
C ASN A 214 0.94 19.06 4.28
N SER A 215 0.48 20.31 4.30
CA SER A 215 -0.66 20.78 3.51
C SER A 215 -0.48 20.64 2.00
N PHE A 216 0.78 20.77 1.51
CA PHE A 216 1.08 20.62 0.08
C PHE A 216 0.91 19.16 -0.38
N THR A 217 1.46 18.20 0.36
CA THR A 217 1.27 16.77 0.08
C THR A 217 -0.20 16.38 0.11
N LEU A 218 -0.97 16.91 1.07
CA LEU A 218 -2.40 16.68 1.18
C LEU A 218 -3.14 17.23 -0.05
N ALA A 219 -2.90 18.49 -0.39
CA ALA A 219 -3.51 19.13 -1.57
C ALA A 219 -3.18 18.38 -2.87
N LEU A 220 -1.92 17.98 -3.06
CA LEU A 220 -1.53 17.19 -4.23
C LEU A 220 -2.23 15.82 -4.27
N ALA A 221 -2.38 15.15 -3.12
CA ALA A 221 -3.07 13.88 -3.05
C ALA A 221 -4.56 14.00 -3.43
N GLU A 222 -5.23 15.07 -3.02
CA GLU A 222 -6.61 15.37 -3.41
C GLU A 222 -6.73 15.70 -4.91
N ILE A 223 -5.85 16.57 -5.43
CA ILE A 223 -5.88 17.01 -6.83
C ILE A 223 -5.48 15.89 -7.79
N THR A 224 -4.55 15.00 -7.40
CA THR A 224 -4.02 13.95 -8.28
C THR A 224 -4.62 12.58 -7.98
N GLY A 225 -5.22 12.40 -6.82
CA GLY A 225 -5.88 11.17 -6.40
C GLY A 225 -7.08 10.79 -7.29
N ARG A 226 -7.57 9.57 -7.12
CA ARG A 226 -8.87 9.15 -7.65
C ARG A 226 -9.82 9.01 -6.47
N SER A 227 -10.95 9.70 -6.51
CA SER A 227 -12.10 9.40 -5.66
C SER A 227 -12.84 8.18 -6.24
N TYR A 228 -13.32 7.31 -5.36
CA TYR A 228 -14.14 6.16 -5.69
C TYR A 228 -15.52 6.34 -5.07
#